data_5bd7a30107765d5c2576a4e620871415
#
_entry.id   5bd7a30107765d5c2576a4e620871415
#
_cell.length_a   1.000
_cell.length_b   1.000
_cell.length_c   1.000
_cell.angle_alpha   90.00
_cell.angle_beta   90.00
_cell.angle_gamma   90.00
#
_symmetry.space_group_name_H-M   'P 1'
#
loop_
_entity.id
_entity.type
_entity.pdbx_description
1 polymer ?
#
loop_
_entity_poly.entity_id
_entity_poly.type
_entity_poly.pdbx_seq_one_letter_code
_entity_poly.pdbx_strand_id
1 'polypeptide(L)'
;MKSFSLKEILAIVNGELIGNCKDLIFAPEQIENAVKGNVTFIGNSKYARFWEKSKASIAIVYDGIKGLPGEGKAFIKVKNADLAMALILDAFEPEPPYFEADIHPTAVIDKTAKLGNGCKIGANSYIGKNVIIGENVIIYPNVS
;
A
#
# COMPACT_ATOMS: atom_id res chain seq x y z
N MET A 1 1.87 -5.81 -11.98
CA MET A 1 1.40 -5.89 -10.57
C MET A 1 2.64 -6.16 -9.71
N LYS A 2 2.89 -5.33 -8.70
CA LYS A 2 4.05 -5.52 -7.80
C LYS A 2 3.88 -6.83 -7.02
N SER A 3 4.96 -7.54 -6.79
CA SER A 3 4.98 -8.73 -5.94
C SER A 3 6.29 -8.80 -5.18
N PHE A 4 6.25 -9.34 -3.99
CA PHE A 4 7.40 -9.43 -3.09
C PHE A 4 7.57 -10.84 -2.56
N SER A 5 8.79 -11.29 -2.42
CA SER A 5 9.13 -12.51 -1.69
C SER A 5 9.02 -12.27 -0.17
N LEU A 6 8.96 -13.35 0.60
CA LEU A 6 9.01 -13.27 2.06
C LEU A 6 10.22 -12.47 2.57
N LYS A 7 11.39 -12.61 1.92
CA LYS A 7 12.61 -11.89 2.30
C LYS A 7 12.48 -10.39 2.09
N GLU A 8 11.86 -9.97 0.99
CA GLU A 8 11.64 -8.56 0.70
C GLU A 8 10.62 -7.95 1.67
N ILE A 9 9.52 -8.66 1.97
CA ILE A 9 8.57 -8.22 3.00
C ILE A 9 9.26 -8.08 4.36
N LEU A 10 10.08 -9.06 4.74
CA LEU A 10 10.84 -9.03 5.99
C LEU A 10 11.79 -7.82 6.06
N ALA A 11 12.46 -7.50 4.95
CA ALA A 11 13.35 -6.34 4.86
C ALA A 11 12.60 -5.00 5.00
N ILE A 12 11.40 -4.91 4.43
CA ILE A 12 10.54 -3.71 4.52
C ILE A 12 10.15 -3.42 5.97
N VAL A 13 9.72 -4.44 6.73
CA VAL A 13 9.17 -4.25 8.08
C VAL A 13 10.17 -4.47 9.21
N ASN A 14 11.35 -5.03 8.91
CA ASN A 14 12.43 -5.30 9.86
C ASN A 14 11.95 -6.02 11.13
N GLY A 15 11.31 -7.19 10.94
CA GLY A 15 10.74 -7.99 12.01
C GLY A 15 11.47 -9.32 12.26
N GLU A 16 11.01 -10.08 13.24
CA GLU A 16 11.43 -11.45 13.52
C GLU A 16 10.57 -12.42 12.70
N LEU A 17 11.22 -13.29 11.91
CA LEU A 17 10.54 -14.28 11.09
C LEU A 17 10.24 -15.56 11.89
N ILE A 18 8.99 -16.01 11.84
CA ILE A 18 8.55 -17.31 12.35
C ILE A 18 7.88 -18.08 11.22
N GLY A 19 8.32 -19.30 10.98
CA GLY A 19 7.83 -20.13 9.89
C GLY A 19 8.50 -19.81 8.55
N ASN A 20 7.93 -20.31 7.47
CA ASN A 20 8.45 -20.10 6.12
C ASN A 20 7.32 -20.15 5.10
N CYS A 21 7.34 -19.20 4.17
CA CYS A 21 6.42 -19.12 3.06
C CYS A 21 7.21 -19.01 1.75
N LYS A 22 6.85 -19.82 0.76
CA LYS A 22 7.47 -19.80 -0.59
C LYS A 22 6.65 -19.00 -1.60
N ASP A 23 5.45 -18.56 -1.22
CA ASP A 23 4.57 -17.81 -2.11
C ASP A 23 5.12 -16.40 -2.35
N LEU A 24 4.92 -15.91 -3.57
CA LEU A 24 5.05 -14.47 -3.82
C LEU A 24 3.83 -13.77 -3.24
N ILE A 25 4.08 -12.63 -2.63
CA ILE A 25 3.04 -11.79 -2.02
C ILE A 25 2.72 -10.66 -3.00
N PHE A 26 1.47 -10.56 -3.39
CA PHE A 26 1.01 -9.63 -4.43
C PHE A 26 0.00 -8.59 -3.94
N ALA A 27 -0.52 -8.73 -2.71
CA ALA A 27 -1.38 -7.71 -2.11
C ALA A 27 -1.46 -7.83 -0.58
N PRO A 28 -1.61 -6.71 0.14
CA PRO A 28 -2.14 -6.70 1.50
C PRO A 28 -3.66 -6.94 1.46
N GLU A 29 -4.19 -7.66 2.45
CA GLU A 29 -5.63 -7.95 2.53
C GLU A 29 -6.06 -8.15 4.00
N GLN A 30 -7.33 -7.89 4.29
CA GLN A 30 -7.93 -8.17 5.59
C GLN A 30 -7.90 -9.66 5.87
N ILE A 31 -7.71 -10.04 7.15
CA ILE A 31 -7.48 -11.42 7.56
C ILE A 31 -8.61 -12.37 7.15
N GLU A 32 -9.85 -11.90 7.14
CA GLU A 32 -11.05 -12.67 6.78
C GLU A 32 -11.18 -12.92 5.28
N ASN A 33 -10.69 -12.00 4.47
CA ASN A 33 -10.82 -12.02 3.00
C ASN A 33 -9.55 -12.52 2.31
N ALA A 34 -8.46 -12.61 3.06
CA ALA A 34 -7.15 -12.94 2.52
C ALA A 34 -7.11 -14.33 1.87
N VAL A 35 -6.45 -14.38 0.72
CA VAL A 35 -6.19 -15.60 -0.04
C VAL A 35 -4.69 -15.89 -0.09
N LYS A 36 -4.32 -17.04 -0.66
CA LYS A 36 -2.91 -17.40 -0.87
C LYS A 36 -2.19 -16.31 -1.68
N GLY A 37 -1.00 -15.93 -1.24
CA GLY A 37 -0.24 -14.81 -1.82
C GLY A 37 -0.61 -13.44 -1.23
N ASN A 38 -1.46 -13.38 -0.21
CA ASN A 38 -1.68 -12.14 0.52
C ASN A 38 -0.84 -12.04 1.79
N VAL A 39 -0.49 -10.82 2.16
CA VAL A 39 -0.04 -10.44 3.49
C VAL A 39 -1.20 -9.81 4.26
N THR A 40 -1.36 -10.22 5.51
CA THR A 40 -2.38 -9.67 6.40
C THR A 40 -1.77 -9.13 7.69
N PHE A 41 -2.60 -8.62 8.56
CA PHE A 41 -2.21 -7.92 9.77
C PHE A 41 -2.97 -8.45 11.00
N ILE A 42 -2.23 -8.69 12.08
CA ILE A 42 -2.78 -9.11 13.38
C ILE A 42 -2.23 -8.17 14.44
N GLY A 43 -2.90 -7.04 14.66
CA GLY A 43 -2.47 -6.01 15.60
C GLY A 43 -2.72 -6.31 17.07
N ASN A 44 -3.59 -7.28 17.37
CA ASN A 44 -3.90 -7.68 18.75
C ASN A 44 -4.48 -9.09 18.83
N SER A 45 -4.62 -9.62 20.05
CA SER A 45 -5.09 -10.98 20.32
C SER A 45 -6.50 -11.27 19.83
N LYS A 46 -7.37 -10.26 19.70
CA LYS A 46 -8.74 -10.47 19.21
C LYS A 46 -8.78 -10.97 17.78
N TYR A 47 -7.85 -10.51 16.96
CA TYR A 47 -7.74 -10.91 15.54
C TYR A 47 -6.97 -12.21 15.36
N ALA A 48 -6.14 -12.62 16.30
CA ALA A 48 -5.34 -13.85 16.21
C ALA A 48 -6.21 -15.10 15.96
N ARG A 49 -7.42 -15.14 16.52
CA ARG A 49 -8.39 -16.26 16.33
C ARG A 49 -8.83 -16.46 14.88
N PHE A 50 -8.75 -15.43 14.04
CA PHE A 50 -9.13 -15.53 12.62
C PHE A 50 -8.04 -16.15 11.75
N TRP A 51 -6.80 -16.22 12.27
CA TRP A 51 -5.67 -16.74 11.53
C TRP A 51 -5.83 -18.20 11.10
N GLU A 52 -6.39 -19.04 11.94
CA GLU A 52 -6.61 -20.46 11.64
C GLU A 52 -7.45 -20.67 10.37
N LYS A 53 -8.41 -19.79 10.13
CA LYS A 53 -9.33 -19.84 8.97
C LYS A 53 -8.81 -19.00 7.79
N SER A 54 -7.91 -18.09 8.02
CA SER A 54 -7.36 -17.22 6.98
C SER A 54 -6.53 -18.04 5.99
N LYS A 55 -6.63 -17.69 4.72
CA LYS A 55 -5.81 -18.27 3.64
C LYS A 55 -4.59 -17.42 3.31
N ALA A 56 -4.32 -16.34 4.06
CA ALA A 56 -3.14 -15.51 3.88
C ALA A 56 -1.86 -16.34 3.98
N SER A 57 -0.86 -15.98 3.20
CA SER A 57 0.46 -16.62 3.22
C SER A 57 1.35 -16.06 4.33
N ILE A 58 1.22 -14.76 4.64
CA ILE A 58 2.02 -14.07 5.65
C ILE A 58 1.11 -13.24 6.55
N ALA A 59 1.41 -13.18 7.84
CA ALA A 59 0.84 -12.19 8.74
C ALA A 59 1.93 -11.35 9.41
N ILE A 60 1.77 -10.03 9.36
CA ILE A 60 2.48 -9.09 10.22
C ILE A 60 1.80 -9.12 11.58
N VAL A 61 2.54 -9.41 12.63
CA VAL A 61 1.97 -9.66 13.96
C VAL A 61 2.68 -8.82 15.02
N TYR A 62 1.93 -8.41 16.04
CA TYR A 62 2.53 -7.75 17.21
C TYR A 62 3.38 -8.75 18.03
N ASP A 63 4.32 -8.23 18.80
CA ASP A 63 5.32 -9.03 19.54
C ASP A 63 4.69 -10.00 20.56
N GLY A 64 3.52 -9.69 21.08
CA GLY A 64 2.79 -10.53 22.03
C GLY A 64 1.98 -11.70 21.46
N ILE A 65 2.01 -11.94 20.14
CA ILE A 65 1.28 -13.07 19.54
C ILE A 65 1.85 -14.41 20.03
N LYS A 66 0.95 -15.33 20.35
CA LYS A 66 1.30 -16.70 20.72
C LYS A 66 0.85 -17.66 19.61
N GLY A 67 1.63 -18.73 19.41
CA GLY A 67 1.33 -19.76 18.41
C GLY A 67 2.27 -19.72 17.21
N LEU A 68 2.02 -20.62 16.27
CA LEU A 68 2.79 -20.80 15.05
C LEU A 68 1.93 -20.47 13.83
N PRO A 69 2.53 -20.01 12.73
CA PRO A 69 1.79 -19.60 11.53
C PRO A 69 1.10 -20.76 10.81
N GLY A 70 1.55 -22.00 11.03
CA GLY A 70 1.10 -23.17 10.29
C GLY A 70 2.02 -23.50 9.11
N GLU A 71 1.78 -24.65 8.48
CA GLU A 71 2.58 -25.13 7.37
C GLU A 71 2.43 -24.23 6.14
N GLY A 72 3.57 -23.89 5.51
CA GLY A 72 3.61 -23.05 4.31
C GLY A 72 3.26 -21.57 4.53
N LYS A 73 3.08 -21.16 5.78
CA LYS A 73 2.76 -19.78 6.19
C LYS A 73 3.87 -19.19 7.05
N ALA A 74 3.90 -17.86 7.16
CA ALA A 74 4.86 -17.16 7.99
C ALA A 74 4.23 -16.07 8.84
N PHE A 75 4.76 -15.85 10.04
CA PHE A 75 4.58 -14.64 10.81
C PHE A 75 5.83 -13.78 10.72
N ILE A 76 5.63 -12.48 10.65
CA ILE A 76 6.69 -11.49 10.86
C ILE A 76 6.30 -10.68 12.10
N LYS A 77 6.97 -10.96 13.20
CA LYS A 77 6.79 -10.24 14.46
C LYS A 77 7.46 -8.90 14.42
N VAL A 78 6.74 -7.88 14.83
CA VAL A 78 7.22 -6.50 14.86
C VAL A 78 6.82 -5.82 16.16
N LYS A 79 7.60 -4.84 16.60
CA LYS A 79 7.30 -4.04 17.80
C LYS A 79 6.10 -3.13 17.59
N ASN A 80 5.97 -2.58 16.39
CA ASN A 80 4.86 -1.71 16.00
C ASN A 80 4.22 -2.25 14.72
N ALA A 81 3.15 -2.96 14.89
CA ALA A 81 2.46 -3.64 13.80
C ALA A 81 1.70 -2.65 12.89
N ASP A 82 1.22 -1.52 13.42
CA ASP A 82 0.54 -0.48 12.64
C ASP A 82 1.52 0.21 11.68
N LEU A 83 2.72 0.55 12.19
CA LEU A 83 3.78 1.13 11.36
C LEU A 83 4.22 0.13 10.27
N ALA A 84 4.42 -1.14 10.64
CA ALA A 84 4.80 -2.16 9.68
C ALA A 84 3.75 -2.33 8.57
N MET A 85 2.45 -2.26 8.92
CA MET A 85 1.38 -2.32 7.92
C MET A 85 1.38 -1.09 7.01
N ALA A 86 1.63 0.11 7.55
CA ALA A 86 1.76 1.31 6.73
C ALA A 86 2.89 1.16 5.70
N LEU A 87 4.07 0.66 6.12
CA LEU A 87 5.19 0.40 5.21
C LEU A 87 4.86 -0.64 4.12
N ILE A 88 4.07 -1.65 4.45
CA ILE A 88 3.59 -2.63 3.46
C ILE A 88 2.63 -1.97 2.47
N LEU A 89 1.69 -1.16 2.93
CA LEU A 89 0.76 -0.44 2.05
C LEU A 89 1.52 0.48 1.08
N ASP A 90 2.49 1.23 1.56
CA ASP A 90 3.36 2.07 0.74
C ASP A 90 4.14 1.25 -0.30
N ALA A 91 4.67 0.08 0.08
CA ALA A 91 5.40 -0.79 -0.85
C ALA A 91 4.50 -1.31 -1.99
N PHE A 92 3.23 -1.58 -1.69
CA PHE A 92 2.24 -2.03 -2.68
C PHE A 92 1.51 -0.89 -3.39
N GLU A 93 1.78 0.37 -3.02
CA GLU A 93 1.17 1.52 -3.69
C GLU A 93 1.35 1.42 -5.20
N PRO A 94 0.28 1.61 -6.00
CA PRO A 94 0.39 1.69 -7.44
C PRO A 94 1.33 2.82 -7.85
N GLU A 95 2.11 2.60 -8.89
CA GLU A 95 2.89 3.71 -9.44
C GLU A 95 1.95 4.81 -9.90
N PRO A 96 2.28 6.08 -9.62
CA PRO A 96 1.49 7.20 -10.12
C PRO A 96 1.42 7.14 -11.65
N PRO A 97 0.35 7.60 -12.27
CA PRO A 97 0.22 7.58 -13.72
C PRO A 97 1.37 8.36 -14.35
N TYR A 98 1.87 7.81 -15.45
CA TYR A 98 2.83 8.53 -16.27
C TYR A 98 2.14 9.71 -16.94
N PHE A 99 2.74 10.89 -16.85
CA PHE A 99 2.32 12.08 -17.58
C PHE A 99 3.38 12.42 -18.63
N GLU A 100 2.97 12.48 -19.89
CA GLU A 100 3.87 12.88 -20.99
C GLU A 100 4.32 14.35 -20.88
N ALA A 101 3.50 15.18 -20.25
CA ALA A 101 3.79 16.58 -19.94
C ALA A 101 3.24 16.92 -18.54
N ASP A 102 3.86 17.90 -17.88
CA ASP A 102 3.39 18.36 -16.56
C ASP A 102 1.95 18.88 -16.63
N ILE A 103 1.60 19.59 -17.70
CA ILE A 103 0.23 20.03 -17.98
C ILE A 103 -0.16 19.45 -19.34
N HIS A 104 -1.19 18.60 -19.35
CA HIS A 104 -1.67 18.02 -20.59
C HIS A 104 -2.26 19.11 -21.50
N PRO A 105 -2.01 19.09 -22.83
CA PRO A 105 -2.47 20.12 -23.76
C PRO A 105 -3.99 20.33 -23.79
N THR A 106 -4.78 19.31 -23.41
CA THR A 106 -6.25 19.40 -23.35
C THR A 106 -6.78 19.82 -21.97
N ALA A 107 -5.91 20.06 -20.98
CA ALA A 107 -6.34 20.63 -19.71
C ALA A 107 -6.72 22.10 -19.89
N VAL A 108 -7.81 22.50 -19.27
CA VAL A 108 -8.29 23.89 -19.29
C VAL A 108 -8.02 24.52 -17.93
N ILE A 109 -7.16 25.53 -17.91
CA ILE A 109 -6.75 26.23 -16.70
C ILE A 109 -7.14 27.69 -16.81
N ASP A 110 -7.97 28.16 -15.87
CA ASP A 110 -8.33 29.58 -15.84
C ASP A 110 -7.08 30.44 -15.57
N LYS A 111 -6.98 31.55 -16.28
CA LYS A 111 -5.85 32.49 -16.19
C LYS A 111 -5.60 33.09 -14.81
N THR A 112 -6.59 33.02 -13.92
CA THR A 112 -6.48 33.48 -12.53
C THR A 112 -6.04 32.38 -11.57
N ALA A 113 -5.98 31.12 -12.03
CA ALA A 113 -5.50 30.01 -11.22
C ALA A 113 -3.97 30.12 -11.00
N LYS A 114 -3.54 29.68 -9.82
CA LYS A 114 -2.13 29.65 -9.43
C LYS A 114 -1.72 28.21 -9.21
N LEU A 115 -0.70 27.77 -9.92
CA LEU A 115 -0.14 26.43 -9.80
C LEU A 115 1.22 26.49 -9.11
N GLY A 116 1.43 25.62 -8.11
CA GLY A 116 2.74 25.41 -7.50
C GLY A 116 3.70 24.66 -8.43
N ASN A 117 4.99 24.71 -8.10
CA ASN A 117 6.01 24.00 -8.87
C ASN A 117 5.77 22.47 -8.85
N GLY A 118 6.11 21.80 -9.97
CA GLY A 118 6.02 20.35 -10.07
C GLY A 118 4.59 19.79 -10.13
N CYS A 119 3.57 20.63 -10.31
CA CYS A 119 2.20 20.17 -10.53
C CYS A 119 2.07 19.40 -11.84
N LYS A 120 1.27 18.33 -11.82
CA LYS A 120 0.91 17.56 -13.01
C LYS A 120 -0.60 17.57 -13.20
N ILE A 121 -1.06 17.94 -14.39
CA ILE A 121 -2.50 18.06 -14.68
C ILE A 121 -2.82 17.20 -15.90
N GLY A 122 -3.68 16.21 -15.67
CA GLY A 122 -4.09 15.25 -16.68
C GLY A 122 -5.04 15.80 -17.73
N ALA A 123 -5.24 15.00 -18.78
CA ALA A 123 -6.08 15.35 -19.92
C ALA A 123 -7.51 15.74 -19.52
N ASN A 124 -8.07 16.72 -20.20
CA ASN A 124 -9.46 17.18 -20.05
C ASN A 124 -9.83 17.61 -18.62
N SER A 125 -8.86 17.93 -17.78
CA SER A 125 -9.13 18.47 -16.44
C SER A 125 -9.40 19.96 -16.53
N TYR A 126 -10.28 20.45 -15.66
CA TYR A 126 -10.65 21.86 -15.58
C TYR A 126 -10.24 22.48 -14.25
N ILE A 127 -9.44 23.53 -14.28
CA ILE A 127 -9.01 24.30 -13.12
C ILE A 127 -9.68 25.68 -13.19
N GLY A 128 -10.60 25.91 -12.28
CA GLY A 128 -11.45 27.11 -12.28
C GLY A 128 -10.77 28.39 -11.81
N LYS A 129 -11.56 29.48 -11.78
CA LYS A 129 -11.10 30.81 -11.38
C LYS A 129 -10.60 30.84 -9.94
N ASN A 130 -9.47 31.55 -9.73
CA ASN A 130 -8.87 31.81 -8.43
C ASN A 130 -8.49 30.53 -7.64
N VAL A 131 -8.45 29.36 -8.29
CA VAL A 131 -7.95 28.14 -7.68
C VAL A 131 -6.47 28.27 -7.39
N ILE A 132 -6.04 27.83 -6.21
CA ILE A 132 -4.63 27.76 -5.82
C ILE A 132 -4.29 26.30 -5.59
N ILE A 133 -3.34 25.76 -6.35
CA ILE A 133 -2.83 24.41 -6.25
C ILE A 133 -1.40 24.49 -5.69
N GLY A 134 -1.14 23.70 -4.64
CA GLY A 134 0.19 23.62 -4.00
C GLY A 134 1.24 22.95 -4.88
N GLU A 135 2.48 22.87 -4.38
CA GLU A 135 3.58 22.22 -5.08
C GLU A 135 3.40 20.69 -5.19
N ASN A 136 3.91 20.11 -6.29
CA ASN A 136 3.92 18.66 -6.55
C ASN A 136 2.53 17.98 -6.52
N VAL A 137 1.46 18.72 -6.70
CA VAL A 137 0.10 18.17 -6.79
C VAL A 137 -0.10 17.47 -8.14
N ILE A 138 -0.70 16.28 -8.08
CA ILE A 138 -1.08 15.51 -9.26
C ILE A 138 -2.61 15.53 -9.40
N ILE A 139 -3.11 16.06 -10.51
CA ILE A 139 -4.51 16.05 -10.89
C ILE A 139 -4.69 15.07 -12.04
N TYR A 140 -5.47 14.05 -11.80
CA TYR A 140 -5.72 12.99 -12.78
C TYR A 140 -6.59 13.49 -13.93
N PRO A 141 -6.64 12.76 -15.07
CA PRO A 141 -7.51 13.13 -16.19
C PRO A 141 -9.00 13.22 -15.79
N ASN A 142 -9.72 14.13 -16.47
CA ASN A 142 -11.17 14.34 -16.31
C ASN A 142 -11.61 14.81 -14.90
N VAL A 143 -10.77 15.54 -14.19
CA VAL A 143 -11.09 16.16 -12.90
C VAL A 143 -11.60 17.59 -13.14
N SER A 144 -12.66 17.98 -12.40
CA SER A 144 -13.21 19.34 -12.42
C SER A 144 -13.64 19.80 -11.03
#